data_c354b0345ce954aed7bebcdcff5e7490
#
_entry.id   c354b0345ce954aed7bebcdcff5e7490
#
_cell.length_a   1.000
_cell.length_b   1.000
_cell.length_c   1.000
_cell.angle_alpha   90.00
_cell.angle_beta   90.00
_cell.angle_gamma   90.00
#
_symmetry.space_group_name_H-M   'P 1'
#
loop_
_entity.id
_entity.type
_entity.pdbx_description
1 polymer ?
#
loop_
_entity_poly.entity_id
_entity_poly.type
_entity_poly.pdbx_seq_one_letter_code
_entity_poly.pdbx_strand_id
1 'polypeptide(L)'
;MWDYSEKDWQWCMNVNLWGVINTIGAFMPRLVAANEEAHFVVTGSGNGALLVYPDQPIYTASKAAVHAITENLHYQVTAAGSPVKVSALFPGPHVVDTGLFNSGRVRPQALKKEVEGNASGISSVDDMKKMAAEWGIELQTTHPDEVAQMALEGLQKDAFWLLATTPETDEKIRARAEMILTRQTPVANMVGA
;
A
#
# COMPACT_ATOMS: atom_id res chain seq x y z
N MET A 1 -13.35 -11.05 -7.62
CA MET A 1 -13.81 -10.42 -6.37
C MET A 1 -14.87 -11.26 -5.67
N TRP A 2 -15.87 -11.74 -6.37
CA TRP A 2 -16.95 -12.59 -5.87
C TRP A 2 -16.52 -14.00 -5.39
N ASP A 3 -15.29 -14.42 -5.68
CA ASP A 3 -14.74 -15.73 -5.28
C ASP A 3 -14.03 -15.70 -3.91
N TYR A 4 -13.98 -14.53 -3.26
CA TYR A 4 -13.37 -14.39 -1.95
C TYR A 4 -14.42 -14.57 -0.84
N SER A 5 -14.05 -15.33 0.20
CA SER A 5 -14.91 -15.52 1.37
C SER A 5 -14.93 -14.26 2.27
N GLU A 6 -15.94 -14.17 3.13
CA GLU A 6 -16.01 -13.14 4.17
C GLU A 6 -14.77 -13.15 5.06
N LYS A 7 -14.23 -14.32 5.38
CA LYS A 7 -13.00 -14.47 6.18
C LYS A 7 -11.77 -13.88 5.49
N ASP A 8 -11.71 -13.93 4.16
CA ASP A 8 -10.62 -13.29 3.40
C ASP A 8 -10.68 -11.77 3.55
N TRP A 9 -11.88 -11.21 3.40
CA TRP A 9 -12.13 -9.79 3.62
C TRP A 9 -11.82 -9.37 5.06
N GLN A 10 -12.36 -10.09 6.04
CA GLN A 10 -12.13 -9.79 7.46
C GLN A 10 -10.65 -9.79 7.81
N TRP A 11 -9.90 -10.82 7.39
CA TRP A 11 -8.49 -10.90 7.70
C TRP A 11 -7.71 -9.72 7.11
N CYS A 12 -7.86 -9.46 5.82
CA CYS A 12 -7.14 -8.38 5.16
C CYS A 12 -7.50 -7.01 5.73
N MET A 13 -8.79 -6.74 5.93
CA MET A 13 -9.25 -5.47 6.51
C MET A 13 -8.81 -5.30 7.97
N ASN A 14 -8.87 -6.36 8.78
CA ASN A 14 -8.42 -6.30 10.17
C ASN A 14 -6.93 -5.99 10.28
N VAL A 15 -6.09 -6.58 9.43
CA VAL A 15 -4.65 -6.33 9.45
C VAL A 15 -4.31 -4.97 8.84
N ASN A 16 -4.74 -4.73 7.61
CA ASN A 16 -4.28 -3.57 6.84
C ASN A 16 -4.97 -2.26 7.26
N LEU A 17 -6.28 -2.29 7.49
CA LEU A 17 -7.07 -1.10 7.77
C LEU A 17 -7.25 -0.88 9.27
N TRP A 18 -7.83 -1.84 9.98
CA TRP A 18 -8.04 -1.70 11.42
C TRP A 18 -6.75 -1.62 12.21
N GLY A 19 -5.67 -2.27 11.75
CA GLY A 19 -4.33 -2.10 12.33
C GLY A 19 -3.89 -0.64 12.31
N VAL A 20 -4.08 0.07 11.21
CA VAL A 20 -3.75 1.50 11.08
C VAL A 20 -4.68 2.36 11.94
N ILE A 21 -6.01 2.13 11.89
CA ILE A 21 -7.00 2.88 12.70
C ILE A 21 -6.69 2.76 14.19
N ASN A 22 -6.41 1.55 14.67
CA ASN A 22 -6.07 1.30 16.07
C ASN A 22 -4.77 1.99 16.48
N THR A 23 -3.77 2.00 15.59
CA THR A 23 -2.50 2.69 15.84
C THR A 23 -2.70 4.20 15.93
N ILE A 24 -3.48 4.78 15.01
CA ILE A 24 -3.85 6.20 15.07
C ILE A 24 -4.56 6.51 16.39
N GLY A 25 -5.57 5.73 16.75
CA GLY A 25 -6.32 5.93 18.01
C GLY A 25 -5.48 5.82 19.27
N ALA A 26 -4.46 4.95 19.26
CA ALA A 26 -3.57 4.75 20.41
C ALA A 26 -2.49 5.84 20.55
N PHE A 27 -1.94 6.33 19.45
CA PHE A 27 -0.76 7.18 19.46
C PHE A 27 -1.07 8.66 19.18
N MET A 28 -1.94 8.98 18.21
CA MET A 28 -2.15 10.36 17.80
C MET A 28 -2.64 11.29 18.92
N PRO A 29 -3.57 10.90 19.81
CA PRO A 29 -3.98 11.77 20.92
C PRO A 29 -2.81 12.15 21.82
N ARG A 30 -1.86 11.24 22.02
CA ARG A 30 -0.67 11.46 22.88
C ARG A 30 0.35 12.35 22.17
N LEU A 31 0.60 12.11 20.89
CA LEU A 31 1.52 12.93 20.09
C LEU A 31 1.02 14.38 20.00
N VAL A 32 -0.26 14.59 19.73
CA VAL A 32 -0.86 15.93 19.68
C VAL A 32 -0.82 16.61 21.03
N ALA A 33 -1.12 15.88 22.12
CA ALA A 33 -1.10 16.43 23.47
C ALA A 33 0.31 16.78 23.97
N ALA A 34 1.33 16.05 23.54
CA ALA A 34 2.73 16.35 23.86
C ALA A 34 3.18 17.68 23.23
N ASN A 35 2.59 18.07 22.12
CA ASN A 35 2.91 19.29 21.36
C ASN A 35 4.42 19.43 21.06
N GLU A 36 5.04 18.31 20.73
CA GLU A 36 6.44 18.21 20.31
C GLU A 36 6.54 17.79 18.85
N GLU A 37 7.65 18.12 18.17
CA GLU A 37 7.91 17.67 16.82
C GLU A 37 7.99 16.13 16.79
N ALA A 38 7.20 15.53 15.90
CA ALA A 38 7.18 14.09 15.68
C ALA A 38 6.70 13.76 14.28
N HIS A 39 7.06 12.59 13.76
CA HIS A 39 6.56 12.06 12.51
C HIS A 39 5.71 10.81 12.74
N PHE A 40 4.50 10.81 12.17
CA PHE A 40 3.63 9.64 12.11
C PHE A 40 3.59 9.13 10.67
N VAL A 41 4.25 8.00 10.42
CA VAL A 41 4.39 7.44 9.08
C VAL A 41 3.45 6.26 8.91
N VAL A 42 2.63 6.30 7.85
CA VAL A 42 1.72 5.20 7.50
C VAL A 42 2.21 4.53 6.23
N THR A 43 2.44 3.22 6.29
CA THR A 43 2.82 2.44 5.12
C THR A 43 1.60 2.11 4.27
N GLY A 44 1.46 2.84 3.17
CA GLY A 44 0.48 2.65 2.13
C GLY A 44 0.88 1.58 1.10
N SER A 45 0.41 1.77 -0.12
CA SER A 45 0.83 1.02 -1.31
C SER A 45 0.44 1.81 -2.56
N GLY A 46 1.25 1.77 -3.61
CA GLY A 46 0.86 2.29 -4.93
C GLY A 46 -0.42 1.62 -5.45
N ASN A 47 -0.58 0.32 -5.18
CA ASN A 47 -1.84 -0.38 -5.42
C ASN A 47 -2.89 0.06 -4.38
N GLY A 48 -3.99 0.58 -4.86
CA GLY A 48 -5.10 1.11 -4.07
C GLY A 48 -5.05 2.64 -3.92
N ALA A 49 -3.89 3.21 -3.64
CA ALA A 49 -3.74 4.67 -3.53
C ALA A 49 -3.63 5.33 -4.91
N LEU A 50 -2.64 4.93 -5.68
CA LEU A 50 -2.28 5.57 -6.95
C LEU A 50 -2.89 4.84 -8.16
N LEU A 51 -2.83 3.52 -8.14
CA LEU A 51 -3.31 2.62 -9.20
C LEU A 51 -4.25 1.56 -8.63
N VAL A 52 -5.03 0.92 -9.49
CA VAL A 52 -5.95 -0.18 -9.13
C VAL A 52 -5.60 -1.39 -9.96
N TYR A 53 -5.21 -2.49 -9.30
CA TYR A 53 -4.90 -3.75 -9.95
C TYR A 53 -6.05 -4.76 -9.74
N PRO A 54 -6.51 -5.41 -10.82
CA PRO A 54 -7.71 -6.26 -10.76
C PRO A 54 -7.52 -7.59 -10.04
N ASP A 55 -6.30 -8.07 -9.90
CA ASP A 55 -5.93 -9.37 -9.35
C ASP A 55 -5.91 -9.41 -7.81
N GLN A 56 -5.90 -8.25 -7.15
CA GLN A 56 -5.79 -8.13 -5.70
C GLN A 56 -6.90 -7.25 -5.08
N PRO A 57 -8.18 -7.51 -5.31
CA PRO A 57 -9.26 -6.56 -5.00
C PRO A 57 -9.37 -6.21 -3.52
N ILE A 58 -9.19 -7.16 -2.61
CA ILE A 58 -9.27 -6.91 -1.16
C ILE A 58 -8.09 -6.07 -0.69
N TYR A 59 -6.89 -6.40 -1.13
CA TYR A 59 -5.68 -5.64 -0.82
C TYR A 59 -5.81 -4.20 -1.35
N THR A 60 -6.19 -4.06 -2.61
CA THR A 60 -6.43 -2.76 -3.26
C THR A 60 -7.41 -1.90 -2.46
N ALA A 61 -8.57 -2.46 -2.09
CA ALA A 61 -9.56 -1.77 -1.29
C ALA A 61 -9.02 -1.35 0.09
N SER A 62 -8.29 -2.24 0.77
CA SER A 62 -7.70 -1.95 2.07
C SER A 62 -6.68 -0.81 2.00
N LYS A 63 -5.82 -0.81 0.98
CA LYS A 63 -4.78 0.21 0.81
C LYS A 63 -5.32 1.54 0.30
N ALA A 64 -6.39 1.55 -0.49
CA ALA A 64 -7.13 2.77 -0.85
C ALA A 64 -7.71 3.44 0.41
N ALA A 65 -8.33 2.67 1.30
CA ALA A 65 -8.86 3.18 2.56
C ALA A 65 -7.76 3.72 3.48
N VAL A 66 -6.64 2.99 3.62
CA VAL A 66 -5.47 3.44 4.40
C VAL A 66 -4.93 4.77 3.86
N HIS A 67 -4.84 4.92 2.53
CA HIS A 67 -4.38 6.16 1.92
C HIS A 67 -5.30 7.33 2.25
N ALA A 68 -6.62 7.17 2.04
CA ALA A 68 -7.60 8.21 2.34
C ALA A 68 -7.57 8.62 3.82
N ILE A 69 -7.42 7.66 4.75
CA ILE A 69 -7.27 7.94 6.19
C ILE A 69 -5.98 8.73 6.45
N THR A 70 -4.88 8.40 5.79
CA THR A 70 -3.59 9.08 6.00
C THR A 70 -3.64 10.53 5.54
N GLU A 71 -4.25 10.82 4.40
CA GLU A 71 -4.47 12.19 3.94
C GLU A 71 -5.38 12.97 4.89
N ASN A 72 -6.50 12.37 5.31
CA ASN A 72 -7.40 12.99 6.29
C ASN A 72 -6.67 13.30 7.61
N LEU A 73 -5.85 12.37 8.10
CA LEU A 73 -5.08 12.58 9.32
C LEU A 73 -4.12 13.75 9.17
N HIS A 74 -3.43 13.86 8.03
CA HIS A 74 -2.56 15.00 7.72
C HIS A 74 -3.34 16.34 7.77
N TYR A 75 -4.49 16.41 7.13
CA TYR A 75 -5.32 17.61 7.12
C TYR A 75 -5.80 17.99 8.53
N GLN A 76 -6.23 17.02 9.33
CA GLN A 76 -6.70 17.25 10.70
C GLN A 76 -5.58 17.74 11.62
N VAL A 77 -4.40 17.13 11.55
CA VAL A 77 -3.24 17.52 12.36
C VAL A 77 -2.75 18.93 11.97
N THR A 78 -2.74 19.23 10.68
CA THR A 78 -2.39 20.55 10.16
C THR A 78 -3.41 21.61 10.61
N ALA A 79 -4.70 21.31 10.49
CA ALA A 79 -5.76 22.23 10.92
C ALA A 79 -5.75 22.48 12.45
N ALA A 80 -5.30 21.51 13.23
CA ALA A 80 -5.13 21.65 14.67
C ALA A 80 -3.89 22.48 15.06
N GLY A 81 -3.05 22.88 14.12
CA GLY A 81 -1.80 23.58 14.37
C GLY A 81 -0.76 22.77 15.16
N SER A 82 -0.87 21.43 15.13
CA SER A 82 0.07 20.55 15.80
C SER A 82 1.43 20.51 15.09
N PRO A 83 2.55 20.43 15.82
CA PRO A 83 3.88 20.26 15.21
C PRO A 83 4.11 18.84 14.67
N VAL A 84 3.19 17.90 14.93
CA VAL A 84 3.28 16.53 14.41
C VAL A 84 3.13 16.54 12.88
N LYS A 85 4.01 15.84 12.20
CA LYS A 85 3.95 15.61 10.76
C LYS A 85 3.36 14.23 10.46
N VAL A 86 2.58 14.13 9.39
CA VAL A 86 2.04 12.87 8.89
C VAL A 86 2.57 12.62 7.50
N SER A 87 3.07 11.41 7.25
CA SER A 87 3.63 11.02 5.96
C SER A 87 3.06 9.67 5.50
N ALA A 88 2.83 9.53 4.20
CA ALA A 88 2.41 8.30 3.55
C ALA A 88 3.62 7.66 2.85
N LEU A 89 4.04 6.48 3.31
CA LEU A 89 5.13 5.71 2.72
C LEU A 89 4.59 4.71 1.70
N PHE A 90 5.13 4.76 0.49
CA PHE A 90 4.84 3.84 -0.61
C PHE A 90 6.11 3.06 -0.96
N PRO A 91 6.27 1.83 -0.43
CA PRO A 91 7.43 1.00 -0.75
C PRO A 91 7.51 0.72 -2.26
N GLY A 92 8.64 1.06 -2.85
CA GLY A 92 8.85 0.98 -4.29
C GLY A 92 10.25 1.47 -4.68
N PRO A 93 10.49 1.72 -6.00
CA PRO A 93 9.50 1.76 -7.11
C PRO A 93 9.06 0.39 -7.63
N HIS A 94 9.84 -0.66 -7.40
CA HIS A 94 9.53 -2.02 -7.81
C HIS A 94 9.00 -2.85 -6.64
N VAL A 95 8.74 -4.14 -6.89
CA VAL A 95 8.37 -5.09 -5.83
C VAL A 95 9.47 -5.14 -4.77
N VAL A 96 9.10 -4.88 -3.52
CA VAL A 96 10.07 -4.92 -2.42
C VAL A 96 10.22 -6.35 -1.92
N ASP A 97 11.47 -6.81 -1.81
CA ASP A 97 11.77 -8.18 -1.37
C ASP A 97 11.59 -8.31 0.13
N THR A 98 10.40 -8.77 0.52
CA THR A 98 9.98 -8.96 1.91
C THR A 98 9.14 -10.22 2.07
N GLY A 99 8.82 -10.57 3.32
CA GLY A 99 7.90 -11.69 3.63
C GLY A 99 6.42 -11.41 3.31
N LEU A 100 6.08 -10.37 2.55
CA LEU A 100 4.70 -9.98 2.23
C LEU A 100 3.93 -11.11 1.55
N PHE A 101 4.54 -11.77 0.58
CA PHE A 101 3.90 -12.86 -0.19
C PHE A 101 3.66 -14.13 0.63
N ASN A 102 4.36 -14.29 1.77
CA ASN A 102 4.16 -15.37 2.72
C ASN A 102 3.31 -14.94 3.94
N SER A 103 2.46 -13.95 3.78
CA SER A 103 1.61 -13.43 4.86
C SER A 103 0.63 -14.46 5.40
N GLY A 104 0.24 -15.45 4.60
CA GLY A 104 -0.64 -16.55 5.02
C GLY A 104 -0.17 -17.31 6.27
N ARG A 105 1.15 -17.35 6.55
CA ARG A 105 1.75 -18.02 7.72
C ARG A 105 1.27 -17.45 9.07
N VAL A 106 0.87 -16.19 9.10
CA VAL A 106 0.39 -15.49 10.30
C VAL A 106 -1.12 -15.31 10.34
N ARG A 107 -1.84 -15.92 9.40
CA ARG A 107 -3.30 -15.84 9.33
C ARG A 107 -3.92 -16.61 10.49
N PRO A 108 -4.80 -16.01 11.33
CA PRO A 108 -5.42 -16.68 12.45
C PRO A 108 -6.26 -17.89 12.01
N GLN A 109 -6.25 -18.95 12.82
CA GLN A 109 -7.03 -20.16 12.54
C GLN A 109 -8.54 -19.88 12.40
N ALA A 110 -9.07 -18.94 13.19
CA ALA A 110 -10.48 -18.55 13.11
C ALA A 110 -10.86 -17.94 11.74
N LEU A 111 -9.89 -17.35 11.06
CA LEU A 111 -10.05 -16.73 9.73
C LEU A 111 -9.39 -17.55 8.63
N LYS A 112 -9.16 -18.86 8.86
CA LYS A 112 -8.56 -19.76 7.88
C LYS A 112 -9.33 -19.68 6.55
N LYS A 113 -8.60 -19.74 5.44
CA LYS A 113 -9.13 -19.72 4.08
C LYS A 113 -10.13 -20.87 3.88
N GLU A 114 -11.31 -20.57 3.38
CA GLU A 114 -12.40 -21.55 3.20
C GLU A 114 -12.39 -22.17 1.80
N VAL A 115 -11.88 -21.45 0.82
CA VAL A 115 -11.80 -21.91 -0.57
C VAL A 115 -10.33 -22.00 -0.97
N GLU A 116 -9.89 -23.20 -1.31
CA GLU A 116 -8.58 -23.43 -1.94
C GLU A 116 -8.68 -23.05 -3.43
N GLY A 117 -8.81 -21.78 -3.72
CA GLY A 117 -8.83 -21.27 -5.07
C GLY A 117 -8.29 -19.83 -5.09
N ASN A 118 -7.52 -19.44 -6.07
CA ASN A 118 -6.74 -18.21 -6.17
C ASN A 118 -5.46 -18.15 -5.33
N ALA A 119 -4.86 -19.28 -4.99
CA ALA A 119 -3.44 -19.26 -4.72
C ALA A 119 -2.75 -18.96 -6.06
N SER A 120 -2.20 -17.75 -6.20
CA SER A 120 -1.36 -17.38 -7.35
C SER A 120 -0.12 -18.30 -7.47
N GLY A 121 0.08 -19.20 -6.53
CA GLY A 121 1.31 -19.98 -6.39
C GLY A 121 2.51 -19.17 -5.92
N ILE A 122 2.33 -17.86 -5.74
CA ILE A 122 3.38 -16.92 -5.36
C ILE A 122 3.42 -16.84 -3.83
N SER A 123 4.51 -17.30 -3.25
CA SER A 123 4.79 -17.24 -1.82
C SER A 123 6.06 -16.43 -1.51
N SER A 124 6.78 -16.03 -2.53
CA SER A 124 8.03 -15.26 -2.44
C SER A 124 8.23 -14.38 -3.66
N VAL A 125 9.16 -13.44 -3.57
CA VAL A 125 9.63 -12.65 -4.72
C VAL A 125 10.31 -13.54 -5.75
N ASP A 126 10.99 -14.61 -5.32
CA ASP A 126 11.61 -15.57 -6.23
C ASP A 126 10.59 -16.32 -7.07
N ASP A 127 9.42 -16.65 -6.52
CA ASP A 127 8.33 -17.25 -7.30
C ASP A 127 7.81 -16.27 -8.37
N MET A 128 7.71 -14.98 -8.02
CA MET A 128 7.36 -13.94 -9.00
C MET A 128 8.40 -13.79 -10.10
N LYS A 129 9.69 -13.82 -9.75
CA LYS A 129 10.79 -13.75 -10.73
C LYS A 129 10.74 -14.93 -11.70
N LYS A 130 10.52 -16.15 -11.19
CA LYS A 130 10.40 -17.35 -12.02
C LYS A 130 9.22 -17.24 -12.99
N MET A 131 8.05 -16.84 -12.48
CA MET A 131 6.85 -16.68 -13.31
C MET A 131 7.03 -15.59 -14.38
N ALA A 132 7.64 -14.46 -14.03
CA ALA A 132 7.94 -13.39 -14.97
C ALA A 132 8.93 -13.87 -16.06
N ALA A 133 9.95 -14.65 -15.68
CA ALA A 133 10.93 -15.20 -16.60
C ALA A 133 10.31 -16.18 -17.63
N GLU A 134 9.28 -16.96 -17.23
CA GLU A 134 8.52 -17.81 -18.14
C GLU A 134 7.83 -17.00 -19.26
N TRP A 135 7.54 -15.73 -19.00
CA TRP A 135 6.93 -14.79 -19.96
C TRP A 135 7.96 -13.88 -20.64
N GLY A 136 9.26 -14.13 -20.42
CA GLY A 136 10.36 -13.35 -20.99
C GLY A 136 10.51 -11.97 -20.34
N ILE A 137 9.97 -11.77 -19.13
CA ILE A 137 10.01 -10.51 -18.38
C ILE A 137 11.06 -10.62 -17.27
N GLU A 138 11.99 -9.66 -17.22
CA GLU A 138 12.90 -9.50 -16.10
C GLU A 138 12.23 -8.67 -15.00
N LEU A 139 11.84 -9.31 -13.89
CA LEU A 139 11.22 -8.63 -12.75
C LEU A 139 12.27 -7.88 -11.95
N GLN A 140 12.21 -6.57 -11.98
CA GLN A 140 13.02 -5.71 -11.11
C GLN A 140 12.46 -5.71 -9.68
N THR A 141 13.37 -5.61 -8.71
CA THR A 141 13.01 -5.56 -7.28
C THR A 141 13.73 -4.39 -6.60
N THR A 142 13.12 -3.89 -5.53
CA THR A 142 13.71 -2.87 -4.65
C THR A 142 14.13 -3.52 -3.34
N HIS A 143 15.34 -3.25 -2.87
CA HIS A 143 15.78 -3.71 -1.56
C HIS A 143 15.10 -2.92 -0.44
N PRO A 144 14.72 -3.53 0.70
CA PRO A 144 14.12 -2.81 1.83
C PRO A 144 14.93 -1.61 2.33
N ASP A 145 16.27 -1.69 2.29
CA ASP A 145 17.13 -0.57 2.70
C ASP A 145 17.02 0.65 1.78
N GLU A 146 16.76 0.45 0.49
CA GLU A 146 16.51 1.56 -0.45
C GLU A 146 15.23 2.29 -0.09
N VAL A 147 14.18 1.53 0.28
CA VAL A 147 12.91 2.12 0.77
C VAL A 147 13.13 2.89 2.07
N ALA A 148 13.92 2.32 2.99
CA ALA A 148 14.23 2.97 4.27
C ALA A 148 15.02 4.26 4.06
N GLN A 149 16.02 4.25 3.17
CA GLN A 149 16.80 5.43 2.84
C GLN A 149 15.94 6.53 2.22
N MET A 150 15.11 6.20 1.24
CA MET A 150 14.15 7.13 0.62
C MET A 150 13.19 7.72 1.66
N ALA A 151 12.69 6.88 2.58
CA ALA A 151 11.81 7.34 3.65
C ALA A 151 12.53 8.34 4.58
N LEU A 152 13.74 8.04 5.03
CA LEU A 152 14.54 8.93 5.89
C LEU A 152 14.82 10.28 5.23
N GLU A 153 15.20 10.28 3.95
CA GLU A 153 15.45 11.51 3.19
C GLU A 153 14.18 12.36 3.03
N GLY A 154 13.04 11.71 2.85
CA GLY A 154 11.75 12.39 2.77
C GLY A 154 11.32 12.98 4.11
N LEU A 155 11.50 12.25 5.21
CA LEU A 155 11.20 12.73 6.57
C LEU A 155 12.05 13.94 6.95
N GLN A 156 13.33 13.98 6.56
CA GLN A 156 14.21 15.14 6.78
C GLN A 156 13.73 16.40 6.05
N LYS A 157 12.86 16.25 5.04
CA LYS A 157 12.28 17.34 4.24
C LYS A 157 10.81 17.61 4.57
N ASP A 158 10.28 17.01 5.64
CA ASP A 158 8.86 17.06 6.01
C ASP A 158 7.91 16.63 4.88
N ALA A 159 8.36 15.75 3.98
CA ALA A 159 7.57 15.31 2.84
C ALA A 159 6.38 14.45 3.28
N PHE A 160 5.18 14.76 2.77
CA PHE A 160 4.01 13.89 2.95
C PHE A 160 4.13 12.62 2.12
N TRP A 161 4.54 12.74 0.86
CA TRP A 161 4.69 11.63 -0.07
C TRP A 161 6.10 11.02 0.03
N LEU A 162 6.25 9.91 0.75
CA LEU A 162 7.48 9.12 0.76
C LEU A 162 7.36 8.06 -0.34
N LEU A 163 7.65 8.48 -1.56
CA LEU A 163 7.33 7.75 -2.78
C LEU A 163 8.50 7.83 -3.78
N ALA A 164 8.92 6.67 -4.26
CA ALA A 164 9.73 6.54 -5.46
C ALA A 164 8.90 5.88 -6.57
N THR A 165 8.94 6.45 -7.78
CA THR A 165 8.25 5.93 -8.96
C THR A 165 9.20 5.78 -10.13
N THR A 166 8.77 5.04 -11.14
CA THR A 166 9.39 5.05 -12.47
C THR A 166 8.63 5.97 -13.42
N PRO A 167 9.23 6.44 -14.51
CA PRO A 167 8.49 7.21 -15.53
C PRO A 167 7.24 6.50 -16.03
N GLU A 168 7.29 5.18 -16.16
CA GLU A 168 6.15 4.35 -16.56
C GLU A 168 5.02 4.40 -15.52
N THR A 169 5.36 4.29 -14.23
CA THR A 169 4.38 4.40 -13.15
C THR A 169 3.73 5.78 -13.13
N ASP A 170 4.51 6.83 -13.30
CA ASP A 170 4.00 8.20 -13.36
C ASP A 170 3.03 8.40 -14.52
N GLU A 171 3.33 7.81 -15.69
CA GLU A 171 2.43 7.86 -16.84
C GLU A 171 1.11 7.13 -16.57
N LYS A 172 1.15 5.96 -15.95
CA LYS A 172 -0.05 5.21 -15.54
C LYS A 172 -0.91 6.00 -14.55
N ILE A 173 -0.29 6.71 -13.61
CA ILE A 173 -1.00 7.56 -12.65
C ILE A 173 -1.69 8.72 -13.39
N ARG A 174 -0.99 9.40 -14.31
CA ARG A 174 -1.57 10.48 -15.13
C ARG A 174 -2.72 9.97 -15.99
N ALA A 175 -2.54 8.85 -16.66
CA ALA A 175 -3.58 8.24 -17.49
C ALA A 175 -4.84 7.89 -16.67
N ARG A 176 -4.67 7.34 -15.46
CA ARG A 176 -5.79 7.08 -14.55
C ARG A 176 -6.51 8.36 -14.13
N ALA A 177 -5.77 9.40 -13.78
CA ALA A 177 -6.36 10.69 -13.43
C ALA A 177 -7.13 11.30 -14.61
N GLU A 178 -6.59 11.23 -15.82
CA GLU A 178 -7.25 11.70 -17.05
C GLU A 178 -8.55 10.95 -17.35
N MET A 179 -8.57 9.62 -17.20
CA MET A 179 -9.80 8.83 -17.34
C MET A 179 -10.89 9.31 -16.36
N ILE A 180 -10.54 9.66 -15.13
CA ILE A 180 -11.48 10.19 -14.13
C ILE A 180 -11.99 11.57 -14.56
N LEU A 181 -11.09 12.47 -14.94
CA LEU A 181 -11.43 13.84 -15.35
C LEU A 181 -12.33 13.88 -16.57
N THR A 182 -12.10 13.00 -17.53
CA THR A 182 -12.86 12.90 -18.79
C THR A 182 -14.02 11.91 -18.73
N ARG A 183 -14.29 11.26 -17.58
CA ARG A 183 -15.35 10.26 -17.33
C ARG A 183 -15.28 9.07 -18.28
N GLN A 184 -14.10 8.67 -18.69
CA GLN A 184 -13.90 7.48 -19.52
C GLN A 184 -14.05 6.20 -18.68
N THR A 185 -14.47 5.11 -19.36
CA THR A 185 -14.50 3.79 -18.73
C THR A 185 -13.09 3.39 -18.28
N PRO A 186 -12.92 2.95 -17.02
CA PRO A 186 -11.61 2.53 -16.54
C PRO A 186 -11.04 1.36 -17.35
N VAL A 187 -9.80 1.48 -17.76
CA VAL A 187 -9.03 0.40 -18.38
C VAL A 187 -8.01 -0.09 -17.37
N ALA A 188 -7.93 -1.41 -17.19
CA ALA A 188 -6.96 -2.00 -16.27
C ALA A 188 -5.53 -1.75 -16.77
N ASN A 189 -4.71 -1.13 -15.92
CA ASN A 189 -3.27 -1.01 -16.17
C ASN A 189 -2.62 -2.36 -15.83
N MET A 190 -2.66 -3.29 -16.77
CA MET A 190 -1.99 -4.58 -16.62
C MET A 190 -0.48 -4.39 -16.65
N VAL A 191 0.25 -5.09 -15.79
CA VAL A 191 1.70 -5.21 -15.89
C VAL A 191 1.97 -6.01 -17.17
N GLY A 192 2.58 -5.37 -18.18
CA GLY A 192 3.01 -6.06 -19.39
C GLY A 192 2.04 -6.04 -20.59
N ALA A 193 1.14 -5.06 -20.68
CA ALA A 193 0.42 -4.76 -21.93
C ALA A 193 1.07 -3.58 -22.65
#